data_0ba1bef14940943d4c5a34407aefc309
#
_entry.id   0ba1bef14940943d4c5a34407aefc309
#
_cell.length_a   1.000
_cell.length_b   1.000
_cell.length_c   1.000
_cell.angle_alpha   90.00
_cell.angle_beta   90.00
_cell.angle_gamma   90.00
#
_symmetry.space_group_name_H-M   'P 1'
#
loop_
_entity.id
_entity.type
_entity.pdbx_description
1 polymer ?
#
loop_
_entity_poly.entity_id
_entity_poly.type
_entity_poly.pdbx_seq_one_letter_code
_entity_poly.pdbx_strand_id
1 'polypeptide(L)'
;MKEITIKQLNEILTKHAEWVNSCGVKGARADLRGANLSGADLRGADLRGASLNNANLWYVNLKNANLSDTDLSNANFCCVDLRHANLSGANLWYANLWRSNLWCANLSYANLLGASLNDVNLWYVNFRHANLESANLKGTDLSDTNLSGANLRYANLRGTNLWSANISNANLRYADLRCANLSDANLSGADLWYTDLWNSNFNGAKIDFPIACPEKGSFIAFKKVKDDYIVELLIPEDARRCSATSEKCRCDKAKVLSITKLDGTSDGVDTVYSKHDEAFAYKIGEIVEVKDFDDNRWNECSTGIHFFVTRQEAVEY
;
A
#
# COMPACT_ATOMS: atom_id res chain seq x y z
N MET A 1 23.91 15.38 18.19
CA MET A 1 22.62 16.00 18.55
C MET A 1 22.91 17.34 19.23
N LYS A 2 22.10 18.36 18.92
CA LYS A 2 22.24 19.69 19.54
C LYS A 2 21.44 19.71 20.85
N GLU A 3 22.13 19.83 21.98
CA GLU A 3 21.46 19.98 23.26
C GLU A 3 20.83 21.38 23.37
N ILE A 4 19.59 21.45 23.83
CA ILE A 4 18.84 22.70 24.01
C ILE A 4 18.32 22.76 25.44
N THR A 5 18.62 23.85 26.14
CA THR A 5 18.06 24.10 27.46
C THR A 5 16.60 24.52 27.38
N ILE A 6 15.83 24.32 28.44
CA ILE A 6 14.41 24.76 28.51
C ILE A 6 14.30 26.29 28.23
N LYS A 7 15.25 27.07 28.73
CA LYS A 7 15.27 28.52 28.48
C LYS A 7 15.43 28.84 27.00
N GLN A 8 16.39 28.20 26.33
CA GLN A 8 16.61 28.36 24.87
C GLN A 8 15.40 27.91 24.05
N LEU A 9 14.78 26.78 24.44
CA LEU A 9 13.57 26.32 23.78
C LEU A 9 12.44 27.35 23.88
N ASN A 10 12.18 27.87 25.07
CA ASN A 10 11.16 28.91 25.29
C ASN A 10 11.44 30.20 24.50
N GLU A 11 12.69 30.63 24.41
CA GLU A 11 13.08 31.77 23.57
C GLU A 11 12.81 31.54 22.09
N ILE A 12 13.14 30.33 21.59
CA ILE A 12 12.86 29.91 20.20
C ILE A 12 11.36 29.90 19.92
N LEU A 13 10.56 29.28 20.82
CA LEU A 13 9.11 29.23 20.69
C LEU A 13 8.44 30.62 20.74
N THR A 14 8.90 31.50 21.61
CA THR A 14 8.39 32.87 21.68
C THR A 14 8.62 33.62 20.39
N LYS A 15 9.85 33.58 19.85
CA LYS A 15 10.19 34.23 18.57
C LYS A 15 9.42 33.59 17.41
N HIS A 16 9.18 32.26 17.48
CA HIS A 16 8.40 31.58 16.47
C HIS A 16 6.93 32.00 16.50
N ALA A 17 6.35 32.17 17.69
CA ALA A 17 4.99 32.67 17.83
C ALA A 17 4.85 34.08 17.25
N GLU A 18 5.81 34.94 17.47
CA GLU A 18 5.87 36.27 16.83
C GLU A 18 5.93 36.16 15.30
N TRP A 19 6.77 35.24 14.79
CA TRP A 19 6.93 35.00 13.36
C TRP A 19 5.61 34.53 12.74
N VAL A 20 4.95 33.56 13.36
CA VAL A 20 3.66 33.03 12.90
C VAL A 20 2.57 34.11 12.91
N ASN A 21 2.44 34.85 14.04
CA ASN A 21 1.39 35.85 14.21
C ASN A 21 1.59 37.09 13.31
N SER A 22 2.80 37.34 12.89
CA SER A 22 3.13 38.46 11.99
C SER A 22 3.25 38.04 10.52
N CYS A 23 2.90 36.80 10.16
CA CYS A 23 3.11 36.26 8.81
C CYS A 23 4.56 36.39 8.33
N GLY A 24 5.52 36.18 9.23
CA GLY A 24 6.96 36.20 8.92
C GLY A 24 7.64 37.58 9.03
N VAL A 25 6.91 38.65 9.40
CA VAL A 25 7.45 40.01 9.45
C VAL A 25 8.27 40.29 10.75
N LYS A 26 7.88 39.65 11.87
CA LYS A 26 8.54 39.81 13.18
C LYS A 26 8.92 38.42 13.73
N GLY A 27 9.81 38.40 14.71
CA GLY A 27 10.27 37.17 15.32
C GLY A 27 11.21 36.37 14.40
N ALA A 28 11.25 35.05 14.58
CA ALA A 28 12.05 34.15 13.77
C ALA A 28 11.39 32.77 13.68
N ARG A 29 11.42 32.15 12.51
CA ARG A 29 11.00 30.77 12.32
C ARG A 29 11.84 29.86 13.22
N ALA A 30 11.18 28.95 13.97
CA ALA A 30 11.88 28.02 14.85
C ALA A 30 12.82 27.08 14.05
N ASP A 31 14.10 27.14 14.38
CA ASP A 31 15.13 26.23 13.90
C ASP A 31 15.55 25.29 15.03
N LEU A 32 14.98 24.09 15.02
CA LEU A 32 15.20 23.01 15.98
C LEU A 32 15.84 21.78 15.32
N ARG A 33 16.53 21.99 14.19
CA ARG A 33 17.18 20.93 13.43
C ARG A 33 18.24 20.21 14.27
N GLY A 34 18.13 18.87 14.32
CA GLY A 34 19.04 17.99 15.10
C GLY A 34 19.00 18.23 16.60
N ALA A 35 18.02 18.98 17.11
CA ALA A 35 17.85 19.26 18.53
C ALA A 35 17.47 18.02 19.32
N ASN A 36 17.96 17.89 20.54
CA ASN A 36 17.48 16.94 21.52
C ASN A 36 16.33 17.58 22.32
N LEU A 37 15.11 17.15 22.04
CA LEU A 37 13.88 17.62 22.71
C LEU A 37 13.25 16.51 23.55
N SER A 38 13.96 15.40 23.79
CA SER A 38 13.41 14.23 24.45
C SER A 38 12.73 14.56 25.77
N GLY A 39 11.49 14.03 25.97
CA GLY A 39 10.68 14.26 27.15
C GLY A 39 10.11 15.66 27.30
N ALA A 40 10.30 16.59 26.34
CA ALA A 40 9.76 17.94 26.43
C ALA A 40 8.22 17.95 26.41
N ASP A 41 7.62 18.90 27.10
CA ASP A 41 6.19 19.19 27.03
C ASP A 41 5.92 20.32 26.04
N LEU A 42 5.39 19.97 24.87
CA LEU A 42 5.07 20.87 23.76
C LEU A 42 3.56 20.82 23.45
N ARG A 43 2.73 20.51 24.44
CA ARG A 43 1.26 20.45 24.27
C ARG A 43 0.71 21.77 23.77
N GLY A 44 -0.08 21.71 22.71
CA GLY A 44 -0.69 22.90 22.10
C GLY A 44 0.30 23.89 21.48
N ALA A 45 1.58 23.54 21.39
CA ALA A 45 2.57 24.42 20.78
C ALA A 45 2.22 24.70 19.30
N ASP A 46 2.38 25.94 18.87
CA ASP A 46 2.30 26.31 17.47
C ASP A 46 3.71 26.24 16.85
N LEU A 47 3.94 25.23 16.04
CA LEU A 47 5.20 24.94 15.36
C LEU A 47 5.03 24.96 13.84
N ARG A 48 3.97 25.62 13.33
CA ARG A 48 3.69 25.72 11.89
C ARG A 48 4.90 26.16 11.09
N GLY A 49 5.25 25.37 10.07
CA GLY A 49 6.37 25.68 9.20
C GLY A 49 7.74 25.63 9.87
N ALA A 50 7.88 25.23 11.14
CA ALA A 50 9.16 25.11 11.82
C ALA A 50 10.10 24.09 11.16
N SER A 51 11.39 24.11 11.50
CA SER A 51 12.37 23.12 11.06
C SER A 51 12.81 22.24 12.24
N LEU A 52 12.44 20.96 12.20
CA LEU A 52 12.77 19.95 13.21
C LEU A 52 13.41 18.70 12.58
N ASN A 53 13.91 18.79 11.35
CA ASN A 53 14.52 17.64 10.70
C ASN A 53 15.72 17.10 11.50
N ASN A 54 15.83 15.79 11.57
CA ASN A 54 16.81 15.06 12.39
C ASN A 54 16.70 15.32 13.91
N ALA A 55 15.62 15.95 14.40
CA ALA A 55 15.43 16.16 15.83
C ALA A 55 15.12 14.85 16.57
N ASN A 56 15.54 14.76 17.81
CA ASN A 56 15.13 13.71 18.72
C ASN A 56 13.92 14.18 19.54
N LEU A 57 12.76 13.62 19.24
CA LEU A 57 11.49 13.93 19.89
C LEU A 57 11.02 12.77 20.81
N TRP A 58 11.91 11.89 21.20
CA TRP A 58 11.59 10.70 22.01
C TRP A 58 10.83 11.08 23.28
N TYR A 59 9.65 10.45 23.52
CA TYR A 59 8.75 10.73 24.66
C TYR A 59 8.25 12.18 24.77
N VAL A 60 8.29 12.98 23.71
CA VAL A 60 7.74 14.35 23.71
C VAL A 60 6.20 14.28 23.77
N ASN A 61 5.60 15.23 24.48
CA ASN A 61 4.16 15.43 24.44
C ASN A 61 3.81 16.56 23.48
N LEU A 62 3.25 16.21 22.31
CA LEU A 62 2.78 17.13 21.26
C LEU A 62 1.26 17.11 21.10
N LYS A 63 0.54 16.67 22.14
CA LYS A 63 -0.93 16.64 22.10
C LYS A 63 -1.50 18.02 21.76
N ASN A 64 -2.42 18.08 20.79
CA ASN A 64 -3.04 19.31 20.28
C ASN A 64 -2.05 20.31 19.65
N ALA A 65 -0.79 19.95 19.40
CA ALA A 65 0.16 20.84 18.76
C ALA A 65 -0.20 21.08 17.28
N ASN A 66 0.16 22.24 16.78
CA ASN A 66 0.07 22.55 15.37
C ASN A 66 1.45 22.44 14.72
N LEU A 67 1.64 21.40 13.93
CA LEU A 67 2.86 21.03 13.20
C LEU A 67 2.63 21.11 11.69
N SER A 68 1.60 21.87 11.23
CA SER A 68 1.35 21.97 9.79
C SER A 68 2.54 22.55 9.05
N ASP A 69 2.82 22.03 7.87
CA ASP A 69 3.93 22.45 6.99
C ASP A 69 5.33 22.40 7.63
N THR A 70 5.48 21.72 8.76
CA THR A 70 6.74 21.56 9.50
C THR A 70 7.67 20.57 8.80
N ASP A 71 8.97 20.84 8.74
CA ASP A 71 9.97 19.86 8.31
C ASP A 71 10.39 18.98 9.50
N LEU A 72 9.93 17.72 9.47
CA LEU A 72 10.16 16.69 10.47
C LEU A 72 10.92 15.49 9.87
N SER A 73 11.58 15.70 8.71
CA SER A 73 12.27 14.62 8.01
C SER A 73 13.35 13.97 8.88
N ASN A 74 13.42 12.66 8.86
CA ASN A 74 14.34 11.84 9.66
C ASN A 74 14.24 12.08 11.19
N ALA A 75 13.20 12.72 11.69
CA ALA A 75 13.04 12.95 13.13
C ALA A 75 12.65 11.67 13.85
N ASN A 76 13.09 11.53 15.10
CA ASN A 76 12.75 10.41 15.95
C ASN A 76 11.52 10.74 16.82
N PHE A 77 10.36 10.25 16.43
CA PHE A 77 9.09 10.38 17.16
C PHE A 77 8.75 9.16 18.02
N CYS A 78 9.70 8.33 18.35
CA CYS A 78 9.44 7.13 19.13
C CYS A 78 8.72 7.47 20.45
N CYS A 79 7.56 6.81 20.70
CA CYS A 79 6.76 6.97 21.92
C CYS A 79 6.21 8.39 22.16
N VAL A 80 5.99 9.18 21.11
CA VAL A 80 5.45 10.55 21.19
C VAL A 80 3.93 10.53 21.33
N ASP A 81 3.38 11.44 22.11
CA ASP A 81 1.94 11.73 22.15
C ASP A 81 1.60 12.84 21.16
N LEU A 82 1.00 12.46 20.02
CA LEU A 82 0.56 13.35 18.93
C LEU A 82 -0.98 13.41 18.83
N ARG A 83 -1.69 13.01 19.87
CA ARG A 83 -3.17 12.99 19.85
C ARG A 83 -3.73 14.36 19.48
N HIS A 84 -4.64 14.40 18.53
CA HIS A 84 -5.27 15.62 18.00
C HIS A 84 -4.28 16.64 17.42
N ALA A 85 -3.04 16.28 17.16
CA ALA A 85 -2.08 17.19 16.53
C ALA A 85 -2.45 17.41 15.06
N ASN A 86 -2.15 18.63 14.58
CA ASN A 86 -2.26 18.96 13.17
C ASN A 86 -0.89 18.85 12.50
N LEU A 87 -0.70 17.85 11.66
CA LEU A 87 0.50 17.59 10.85
C LEU A 87 0.20 17.77 9.35
N SER A 88 -0.87 18.48 8.99
CA SER A 88 -1.23 18.65 7.58
C SER A 88 -0.08 19.30 6.79
N GLY A 89 0.27 18.74 5.63
CA GLY A 89 1.38 19.21 4.79
C GLY A 89 2.78 19.01 5.40
N ALA A 90 2.90 18.43 6.60
CA ALA A 90 4.22 18.23 7.23
C ALA A 90 5.09 17.25 6.44
N ASN A 91 6.40 17.47 6.44
CA ASN A 91 7.38 16.56 5.85
C ASN A 91 7.91 15.60 6.91
N LEU A 92 7.43 14.36 6.89
CA LEU A 92 7.81 13.25 7.78
C LEU A 92 8.66 12.19 7.04
N TRP A 93 9.36 12.57 5.99
CA TRP A 93 10.19 11.69 5.18
C TRP A 93 11.18 10.90 6.05
N TYR A 94 11.11 9.55 6.01
CA TYR A 94 11.88 8.62 6.85
C TYR A 94 11.79 8.87 8.36
N ALA A 95 10.75 9.54 8.85
CA ALA A 95 10.54 9.72 10.29
C ALA A 95 10.26 8.38 10.97
N ASN A 96 10.76 8.22 12.19
CA ASN A 96 10.47 7.06 13.04
C ASN A 96 9.35 7.39 14.02
N LEU A 97 8.13 6.90 13.76
CA LEU A 97 6.95 7.10 14.62
C LEU A 97 6.63 5.87 15.49
N TRP A 98 7.56 4.93 15.61
CA TRP A 98 7.34 3.69 16.36
C TRP A 98 6.75 3.93 17.76
N ARG A 99 5.66 3.20 18.10
CA ARG A 99 4.92 3.31 19.36
C ARG A 99 4.38 4.70 19.70
N SER A 100 4.28 5.61 18.77
CA SER A 100 3.64 6.91 18.99
C SER A 100 2.11 6.78 19.00
N ASN A 101 1.44 7.78 19.57
CA ASN A 101 -0.01 7.88 19.59
C ASN A 101 -0.49 9.06 18.76
N LEU A 102 -1.09 8.77 17.60
CA LEU A 102 -1.63 9.75 16.67
C LEU A 102 -3.18 9.79 16.66
N TRP A 103 -3.83 9.28 17.69
CA TRP A 103 -5.29 9.26 17.76
C TRP A 103 -5.89 10.61 17.37
N CYS A 104 -6.80 10.62 16.37
CA CYS A 104 -7.43 11.81 15.82
C CYS A 104 -6.47 12.88 15.26
N ALA A 105 -5.23 12.54 14.92
CA ALA A 105 -4.31 13.48 14.28
C ALA A 105 -4.68 13.74 12.82
N ASN A 106 -4.38 14.93 12.33
CA ASN A 106 -4.54 15.29 10.93
C ASN A 106 -3.18 15.25 10.20
N LEU A 107 -3.02 14.27 9.31
CA LEU A 107 -1.85 14.10 8.43
C LEU A 107 -2.22 14.27 6.95
N SER A 108 -3.30 14.98 6.66
CA SER A 108 -3.68 15.23 5.27
C SER A 108 -2.57 15.96 4.52
N TYR A 109 -2.28 15.52 3.29
CA TYR A 109 -1.20 16.05 2.44
C TYR A 109 0.21 15.91 3.03
N ALA A 110 0.42 15.23 4.16
CA ALA A 110 1.75 15.02 4.73
C ALA A 110 2.59 14.07 3.88
N ASN A 111 3.90 14.29 3.88
CA ASN A 111 4.86 13.41 3.23
C ASN A 111 5.45 12.43 4.25
N LEU A 112 5.01 11.16 4.20
CA LEU A 112 5.48 10.07 5.06
C LEU A 112 6.27 9.01 4.26
N LEU A 113 6.89 9.40 3.14
CA LEU A 113 7.68 8.48 2.32
C LEU A 113 8.72 7.74 3.17
N GLY A 114 8.66 6.41 3.17
CA GLY A 114 9.58 5.55 3.92
C GLY A 114 9.48 5.65 5.46
N ALA A 115 8.45 6.33 6.00
CA ALA A 115 8.27 6.45 7.44
C ALA A 115 7.98 5.11 8.11
N SER A 116 8.43 4.94 9.37
CA SER A 116 8.14 3.78 10.20
C SER A 116 6.93 4.07 11.09
N LEU A 117 5.82 3.38 10.81
CA LEU A 117 4.52 3.54 11.49
C LEU A 117 4.08 2.25 12.20
N ASN A 118 4.95 1.27 12.37
CA ASN A 118 4.61 0.02 13.06
C ASN A 118 4.37 0.27 14.57
N ASP A 119 3.42 -0.46 15.15
CA ASP A 119 2.98 -0.33 16.56
C ASP A 119 2.45 1.08 16.93
N VAL A 120 1.99 1.87 15.94
CA VAL A 120 1.43 3.21 16.15
C VAL A 120 -0.08 3.12 16.36
N ASN A 121 -0.61 3.94 17.26
CA ASN A 121 -2.06 4.14 17.35
C ASN A 121 -2.49 5.17 16.30
N LEU A 122 -3.20 4.70 15.25
CA LEU A 122 -3.65 5.49 14.11
C LEU A 122 -5.17 5.68 14.07
N TRP A 123 -5.87 5.41 15.15
CA TRP A 123 -7.33 5.44 15.19
C TRP A 123 -7.88 6.84 14.86
N TYR A 124 -8.82 6.92 13.92
CA TYR A 124 -9.42 8.17 13.41
C TYR A 124 -8.43 9.17 12.80
N VAL A 125 -7.27 8.71 12.34
CA VAL A 125 -6.29 9.58 11.67
C VAL A 125 -6.79 9.96 10.27
N ASN A 126 -6.58 11.20 9.89
CA ASN A 126 -6.83 11.67 8.54
C ASN A 126 -5.52 11.67 7.72
N PHE A 127 -5.40 10.72 6.80
CA PHE A 127 -4.30 10.60 5.83
C PHE A 127 -4.69 11.03 4.41
N ARG A 128 -5.78 11.79 4.26
CA ARG A 128 -6.25 12.19 2.94
C ARG A 128 -5.13 12.83 2.12
N HIS A 129 -4.88 12.30 0.90
CA HIS A 129 -3.80 12.74 0.00
C HIS A 129 -2.39 12.69 0.59
N ALA A 130 -2.16 11.97 1.67
CA ALA A 130 -0.82 11.78 2.22
C ALA A 130 0.04 10.92 1.31
N ASN A 131 1.35 11.18 1.28
CA ASN A 131 2.31 10.30 0.64
C ASN A 131 2.86 9.30 1.66
N LEU A 132 2.38 8.06 1.57
CA LEU A 132 2.78 6.90 2.39
C LEU A 132 3.60 5.89 1.57
N GLU A 133 4.19 6.33 0.45
CA GLU A 133 4.99 5.44 -0.40
C GLU A 133 6.11 4.78 0.40
N SER A 134 6.25 3.47 0.28
CA SER A 134 7.24 2.66 1.01
C SER A 134 7.16 2.75 2.54
N ALA A 135 6.09 3.31 3.11
CA ALA A 135 5.91 3.38 4.56
C ALA A 135 5.68 1.98 5.16
N ASN A 136 6.17 1.77 6.38
CA ASN A 136 5.93 0.54 7.12
C ASN A 136 4.76 0.70 8.09
N LEU A 137 3.61 0.12 7.74
CA LEU A 137 2.36 0.13 8.52
C LEU A 137 1.99 -1.28 9.02
N LYS A 138 2.94 -2.24 8.97
CA LYS A 138 2.67 -3.64 9.28
C LYS A 138 1.99 -3.82 10.64
N GLY A 139 0.86 -4.56 10.64
CA GLY A 139 0.11 -4.93 11.84
C GLY A 139 -0.58 -3.77 12.55
N THR A 140 -0.63 -2.58 11.98
CA THR A 140 -1.29 -1.42 12.60
C THR A 140 -2.81 -1.49 12.50
N ASP A 141 -3.49 -0.83 13.41
CA ASP A 141 -4.93 -0.59 13.34
C ASP A 141 -5.20 0.74 12.63
N LEU A 142 -5.76 0.64 11.43
CA LEU A 142 -6.17 1.73 10.53
C LEU A 142 -7.69 1.76 10.37
N SER A 143 -8.44 1.13 11.29
CA SER A 143 -9.91 1.13 11.22
C SER A 143 -10.47 2.55 11.27
N ASP A 144 -11.53 2.79 10.50
CA ASP A 144 -12.20 4.09 10.38
C ASP A 144 -11.29 5.26 9.94
N THR A 145 -10.10 4.99 9.41
CA THR A 145 -9.19 6.04 8.91
C THR A 145 -9.59 6.56 7.54
N ASN A 146 -9.23 7.81 7.25
CA ASN A 146 -9.39 8.39 5.93
C ASN A 146 -8.07 8.37 5.16
N LEU A 147 -7.93 7.44 4.23
CA LEU A 147 -6.79 7.27 3.32
C LEU A 147 -7.14 7.68 1.88
N SER A 148 -8.26 8.42 1.68
CA SER A 148 -8.71 8.76 0.33
C SER A 148 -7.66 9.56 -0.45
N GLY A 149 -7.34 9.10 -1.66
CA GLY A 149 -6.33 9.69 -2.53
C GLY A 149 -4.89 9.58 -2.02
N ALA A 150 -4.62 8.81 -0.97
CA ALA A 150 -3.26 8.61 -0.46
C ALA A 150 -2.40 7.81 -1.44
N ASN A 151 -1.10 8.10 -1.50
CA ASN A 151 -0.12 7.28 -2.20
C ASN A 151 0.45 6.24 -1.23
N LEU A 152 0.03 4.98 -1.40
CA LEU A 152 0.47 3.81 -0.62
C LEU A 152 1.33 2.86 -1.46
N ARG A 153 1.89 3.33 -2.56
CA ARG A 153 2.73 2.52 -3.45
C ARG A 153 3.90 1.92 -2.67
N TYR A 154 4.14 0.60 -2.84
CA TYR A 154 5.16 -0.16 -2.10
C TYR A 154 5.02 -0.15 -0.57
N ALA A 155 3.93 0.35 0.00
CA ALA A 155 3.74 0.34 1.45
C ALA A 155 3.60 -1.10 1.99
N ASN A 156 4.14 -1.33 3.18
CA ASN A 156 3.93 -2.58 3.89
C ASN A 156 2.69 -2.45 4.80
N LEU A 157 1.58 -3.01 4.34
CA LEU A 157 0.28 -3.04 5.03
C LEU A 157 -0.07 -4.47 5.50
N ARG A 158 0.92 -5.36 5.60
CA ARG A 158 0.68 -6.76 5.97
C ARG A 158 0.05 -6.87 7.36
N GLY A 159 -1.09 -7.58 7.42
CA GLY A 159 -1.81 -7.84 8.67
C GLY A 159 -2.42 -6.59 9.30
N THR A 160 -2.59 -5.49 8.55
CA THR A 160 -3.27 -4.29 9.03
C THR A 160 -4.77 -4.52 9.19
N ASN A 161 -5.37 -3.85 10.16
CA ASN A 161 -6.82 -3.72 10.25
C ASN A 161 -7.26 -2.44 9.54
N LEU A 162 -7.92 -2.57 8.39
CA LEU A 162 -8.47 -1.50 7.56
C LEU A 162 -10.01 -1.54 7.55
N TRP A 163 -10.60 -2.13 8.59
CA TRP A 163 -12.06 -2.21 8.72
C TRP A 163 -12.70 -0.82 8.60
N SER A 164 -13.73 -0.70 7.75
CA SER A 164 -14.42 0.57 7.46
C SER A 164 -13.53 1.74 7.03
N ALA A 165 -12.27 1.53 6.67
CA ALA A 165 -11.39 2.60 6.21
C ALA A 165 -11.84 3.15 4.85
N ASN A 166 -11.70 4.46 4.66
CA ASN A 166 -11.89 5.08 3.35
C ASN A 166 -10.58 5.12 2.58
N ILE A 167 -10.41 4.21 1.62
CA ILE A 167 -9.23 4.08 0.77
C ILE A 167 -9.55 4.49 -0.69
N SER A 168 -10.66 5.20 -0.90
CA SER A 168 -11.10 5.59 -2.24
C SER A 168 -10.04 6.40 -2.99
N ASN A 169 -9.85 6.11 -4.28
CA ASN A 169 -8.87 6.77 -5.15
C ASN A 169 -7.41 6.71 -4.65
N ALA A 170 -7.08 5.82 -3.71
CA ALA A 170 -5.70 5.63 -3.25
C ALA A 170 -4.88 4.83 -4.28
N ASN A 171 -3.58 5.11 -4.34
CA ASN A 171 -2.64 4.33 -5.12
C ASN A 171 -2.00 3.25 -4.23
N LEU A 172 -2.40 1.99 -4.43
CA LEU A 172 -1.90 0.81 -3.69
C LEU A 172 -0.97 -0.06 -4.54
N ARG A 173 -0.51 0.42 -5.70
CA ARG A 173 0.35 -0.38 -6.59
C ARG A 173 1.56 -0.93 -5.84
N TYR A 174 1.80 -2.23 -6.00
CA TYR A 174 2.92 -2.96 -5.37
C TYR A 174 2.91 -2.95 -3.82
N ALA A 175 1.81 -2.57 -3.17
CA ALA A 175 1.69 -2.64 -1.72
C ALA A 175 1.54 -4.10 -1.25
N ASP A 176 2.04 -4.39 -0.06
CA ASP A 176 1.83 -5.69 0.60
C ASP A 176 0.65 -5.61 1.58
N LEU A 177 -0.50 -6.13 1.17
CA LEU A 177 -1.74 -6.20 1.97
C LEU A 177 -2.04 -7.63 2.47
N ARG A 178 -1.06 -8.52 2.44
CA ARG A 178 -1.27 -9.91 2.89
C ARG A 178 -1.86 -9.95 4.30
N CYS A 179 -2.87 -10.79 4.48
CA CYS A 179 -3.57 -10.98 5.74
C CYS A 179 -4.21 -9.69 6.30
N ALA A 180 -4.42 -8.64 5.49
CA ALA A 180 -5.09 -7.43 5.92
C ALA A 180 -6.60 -7.63 6.04
N ASN A 181 -7.23 -6.95 6.99
CA ASN A 181 -8.68 -6.90 7.11
C ASN A 181 -9.21 -5.63 6.43
N LEU A 182 -9.82 -5.79 5.27
CA LEU A 182 -10.43 -4.73 4.47
C LEU A 182 -11.98 -4.78 4.51
N SER A 183 -12.55 -5.51 5.49
CA SER A 183 -14.01 -5.63 5.58
C SER A 183 -14.65 -4.25 5.74
N ASP A 184 -15.76 -4.05 5.02
CA ASP A 184 -16.52 -2.79 4.94
C ASP A 184 -15.72 -1.56 4.45
N ALA A 185 -14.47 -1.72 4.00
CA ALA A 185 -13.65 -0.62 3.49
C ALA A 185 -14.17 -0.10 2.15
N ASN A 186 -13.98 1.19 1.90
CA ASN A 186 -14.28 1.81 0.60
C ASN A 186 -13.00 1.92 -0.25
N LEU A 187 -12.88 1.07 -1.28
CA LEU A 187 -11.78 1.04 -2.24
C LEU A 187 -12.21 1.58 -3.63
N SER A 188 -13.33 2.30 -3.73
CA SER A 188 -13.81 2.81 -5.02
C SER A 188 -12.75 3.68 -5.70
N GLY A 189 -12.39 3.36 -6.95
CA GLY A 189 -11.35 4.03 -7.71
C GLY A 189 -9.92 3.82 -7.21
N ALA A 190 -9.69 2.93 -6.24
CA ALA A 190 -8.33 2.61 -5.80
C ALA A 190 -7.57 1.82 -6.86
N ASP A 191 -6.28 2.16 -7.03
CA ASP A 191 -5.38 1.45 -7.93
C ASP A 191 -4.69 0.30 -7.18
N LEU A 192 -5.11 -0.94 -7.47
CA LEU A 192 -4.63 -2.17 -6.85
C LEU A 192 -3.67 -2.98 -7.75
N TRP A 193 -3.18 -2.41 -8.86
CA TRP A 193 -2.29 -3.15 -9.75
C TRP A 193 -1.02 -3.64 -9.03
N TYR A 194 -0.75 -4.95 -9.13
CA TYR A 194 0.39 -5.65 -8.51
C TYR A 194 0.41 -5.58 -6.97
N THR A 195 -0.73 -5.32 -6.33
CA THR A 195 -0.87 -5.40 -4.87
C THR A 195 -0.93 -6.86 -4.43
N ASP A 196 -0.16 -7.25 -3.42
CA ASP A 196 -0.25 -8.59 -2.84
C ASP A 196 -1.40 -8.63 -1.81
N LEU A 197 -2.48 -9.33 -2.17
CA LEU A 197 -3.72 -9.43 -1.40
C LEU A 197 -3.94 -10.83 -0.80
N TRP A 198 -2.90 -11.68 -0.76
CA TRP A 198 -3.03 -13.04 -0.27
C TRP A 198 -3.63 -13.09 1.14
N ASN A 199 -4.69 -13.90 1.30
CA ASN A 199 -5.41 -14.08 2.58
C ASN A 199 -5.99 -12.80 3.19
N SER A 200 -6.30 -11.79 2.38
CA SER A 200 -6.98 -10.57 2.84
C SER A 200 -8.48 -10.78 2.92
N ASN A 201 -9.13 -10.06 3.84
CA ASN A 201 -10.59 -10.09 4.01
C ASN A 201 -11.25 -8.87 3.37
N PHE A 202 -12.11 -9.07 2.36
CA PHE A 202 -12.86 -8.04 1.64
C PHE A 202 -14.36 -8.09 1.90
N ASN A 203 -14.84 -8.76 2.95
CA ASN A 203 -16.27 -8.87 3.23
C ASN A 203 -16.90 -7.47 3.37
N GLY A 204 -17.94 -7.18 2.57
CA GLY A 204 -18.63 -5.89 2.59
C GLY A 204 -17.84 -4.72 1.96
N ALA A 205 -16.61 -4.92 1.52
CA ALA A 205 -15.83 -3.85 0.91
C ALA A 205 -16.44 -3.38 -0.41
N LYS A 206 -16.38 -2.06 -0.64
CA LYS A 206 -16.71 -1.47 -1.95
C LYS A 206 -15.45 -1.47 -2.81
N ILE A 207 -15.46 -2.27 -3.87
CA ILE A 207 -14.34 -2.40 -4.78
C ILE A 207 -14.84 -2.46 -6.22
N ASP A 208 -14.30 -1.64 -7.09
CA ASP A 208 -14.62 -1.55 -8.53
C ASP A 208 -13.40 -1.86 -9.41
N PHE A 209 -12.43 -2.59 -8.86
CA PHE A 209 -11.23 -2.98 -9.59
C PHE A 209 -11.57 -4.03 -10.67
N PRO A 210 -11.31 -3.73 -11.97
CA PRO A 210 -11.65 -4.62 -13.08
C PRO A 210 -10.85 -5.93 -13.03
N ILE A 211 -11.39 -6.99 -13.64
CA ILE A 211 -10.61 -8.20 -13.91
C ILE A 211 -9.83 -8.03 -15.22
N ALA A 212 -8.65 -8.63 -15.30
CA ALA A 212 -7.78 -8.55 -16.48
C ALA A 212 -8.27 -9.41 -17.65
N CYS A 213 -9.10 -10.43 -17.41
CA CYS A 213 -9.67 -11.28 -18.44
C CYS A 213 -11.14 -10.94 -18.76
N PRO A 214 -11.64 -11.26 -19.97
CA PRO A 214 -13.05 -11.08 -20.33
C PRO A 214 -14.00 -11.78 -19.36
N GLU A 215 -15.02 -11.06 -18.86
CA GLU A 215 -16.00 -11.61 -17.93
C GLU A 215 -17.00 -12.56 -18.59
N LYS A 216 -17.30 -12.38 -19.88
CA LYS A 216 -18.30 -13.13 -20.65
C LYS A 216 -17.73 -13.58 -22.00
N GLY A 217 -18.38 -14.59 -22.56
CA GLY A 217 -17.99 -15.18 -23.85
C GLY A 217 -16.74 -16.06 -23.77
N SER A 218 -16.43 -16.74 -24.85
CA SER A 218 -15.20 -17.48 -25.01
C SER A 218 -14.12 -16.60 -25.59
N PHE A 219 -12.85 -16.87 -25.23
CA PHE A 219 -11.70 -16.09 -25.74
C PHE A 219 -10.43 -16.93 -25.78
N ILE A 220 -9.45 -16.45 -26.54
CA ILE A 220 -8.12 -17.05 -26.62
C ILE A 220 -7.23 -16.52 -25.49
N ALA A 221 -6.43 -17.41 -24.91
CA ALA A 221 -5.48 -17.11 -23.86
C ALA A 221 -4.18 -17.89 -24.05
N PHE A 222 -3.14 -17.51 -23.34
CA PHE A 222 -1.80 -18.07 -23.50
C PHE A 222 -1.19 -18.44 -22.16
N LYS A 223 -0.45 -19.56 -22.15
CA LYS A 223 0.24 -20.05 -20.94
C LYS A 223 1.64 -20.53 -21.29
N LYS A 224 2.63 -20.01 -20.55
CA LYS A 224 3.98 -20.58 -20.57
C LYS A 224 4.05 -21.83 -19.71
N VAL A 225 4.63 -22.90 -20.23
CA VAL A 225 4.75 -24.19 -19.58
C VAL A 225 6.20 -24.65 -19.51
N LYS A 226 6.46 -25.89 -19.09
CA LYS A 226 7.80 -26.49 -19.02
C LYS A 226 8.49 -26.44 -20.39
N ASP A 227 9.82 -26.40 -20.38
CA ASP A 227 10.70 -26.37 -21.56
C ASP A 227 10.43 -25.19 -22.51
N ASP A 228 9.95 -24.06 -21.93
CA ASP A 228 9.71 -22.79 -22.63
C ASP A 228 8.74 -22.89 -23.83
N TYR A 229 7.75 -23.76 -23.76
CA TYR A 229 6.62 -23.74 -24.68
C TYR A 229 5.53 -22.78 -24.24
N ILE A 230 4.82 -22.25 -25.25
CA ILE A 230 3.57 -21.50 -25.07
C ILE A 230 2.41 -22.34 -25.55
N VAL A 231 1.45 -22.55 -24.68
CA VAL A 231 0.17 -23.21 -25.00
C VAL A 231 -0.87 -22.14 -25.28
N GLU A 232 -1.49 -22.21 -26.44
CA GLU A 232 -2.66 -21.43 -26.80
C GLU A 232 -3.92 -22.16 -26.32
N LEU A 233 -4.75 -21.45 -25.57
CA LEU A 233 -5.92 -21.99 -24.89
C LEU A 233 -7.18 -21.28 -25.37
N LEU A 234 -8.25 -22.00 -25.62
CA LEU A 234 -9.60 -21.45 -25.69
C LEU A 234 -10.23 -21.58 -24.31
N ILE A 235 -10.52 -20.43 -23.68
CA ILE A 235 -11.28 -20.37 -22.44
C ILE A 235 -12.76 -20.35 -22.83
N PRO A 236 -13.54 -21.39 -22.54
CA PRO A 236 -14.94 -21.48 -22.93
C PRO A 236 -15.82 -20.51 -22.11
N GLU A 237 -17.00 -20.17 -22.65
CA GLU A 237 -17.92 -19.23 -22.00
C GLU A 237 -18.35 -19.68 -20.60
N ASP A 238 -18.52 -20.98 -20.41
CA ASP A 238 -18.94 -21.60 -19.15
C ASP A 238 -17.80 -21.90 -18.17
N ALA A 239 -16.56 -21.51 -18.47
CA ALA A 239 -15.46 -21.59 -17.54
C ALA A 239 -15.62 -20.58 -16.40
N ARG A 240 -15.43 -21.05 -15.16
CA ARG A 240 -15.21 -20.13 -14.03
C ARG A 240 -13.85 -19.46 -14.22
N ARG A 241 -13.78 -18.18 -14.03
CA ARG A 241 -12.56 -17.39 -14.29
C ARG A 241 -12.40 -16.22 -13.33
N CYS A 242 -11.17 -15.89 -13.01
CA CYS A 242 -10.86 -14.73 -12.19
C CYS A 242 -9.44 -14.21 -12.49
N SER A 243 -9.19 -12.96 -12.11
CA SER A 243 -7.87 -12.39 -11.96
C SER A 243 -7.83 -11.55 -10.70
N ALA A 244 -6.66 -11.45 -10.06
CA ALA A 244 -6.47 -10.58 -8.90
C ALA A 244 -6.06 -9.18 -9.33
N THR A 245 -4.84 -8.80 -9.05
CA THR A 245 -4.33 -7.44 -9.23
C THR A 245 -3.26 -7.33 -10.33
N SER A 246 -2.96 -8.46 -11.00
CA SER A 246 -2.01 -8.51 -12.12
C SER A 246 -2.71 -8.92 -13.42
N GLU A 247 -1.96 -8.97 -14.51
CA GLU A 247 -2.42 -9.46 -15.81
C GLU A 247 -2.62 -10.97 -15.84
N LYS A 248 -2.18 -11.68 -14.78
CA LYS A 248 -2.31 -13.11 -14.63
C LYS A 248 -3.73 -13.50 -14.25
N CYS A 249 -4.35 -14.32 -15.08
CA CYS A 249 -5.70 -14.82 -14.90
C CYS A 249 -5.70 -16.31 -14.53
N ARG A 250 -6.82 -16.80 -14.01
CA ARG A 250 -7.06 -18.22 -13.71
C ARG A 250 -8.42 -18.65 -14.23
N CYS A 251 -8.53 -19.92 -14.64
CA CYS A 251 -9.81 -20.58 -14.91
C CYS A 251 -9.81 -22.02 -14.42
N ASP A 252 -11.01 -22.60 -14.35
CA ASP A 252 -11.18 -24.00 -13.98
C ASP A 252 -10.98 -24.95 -15.17
N LYS A 253 -11.27 -24.50 -16.41
CA LYS A 253 -11.12 -25.32 -17.61
C LYS A 253 -10.71 -24.50 -18.84
N ALA A 254 -10.01 -25.17 -19.76
CA ALA A 254 -9.61 -24.62 -21.03
C ALA A 254 -9.43 -25.70 -22.07
N LYS A 255 -9.66 -25.43 -23.36
CA LYS A 255 -9.32 -26.31 -24.47
C LYS A 255 -7.96 -25.91 -25.05
N VAL A 256 -7.07 -26.87 -25.20
CA VAL A 256 -5.76 -26.68 -25.83
C VAL A 256 -5.91 -26.58 -27.35
N LEU A 257 -5.49 -25.48 -27.94
CA LEU A 257 -5.59 -25.22 -29.38
C LEU A 257 -4.28 -25.53 -30.10
N SER A 258 -3.18 -25.01 -29.58
CA SER A 258 -1.85 -25.15 -30.19
C SER A 258 -0.74 -25.11 -29.14
N ILE A 259 0.43 -25.64 -29.53
CA ILE A 259 1.66 -25.59 -28.72
C ILE A 259 2.78 -25.07 -29.62
N THR A 260 3.48 -24.04 -29.18
CA THR A 260 4.55 -23.39 -29.92
C THR A 260 5.73 -23.08 -29.02
N LYS A 261 6.92 -22.91 -29.58
CA LYS A 261 8.08 -22.35 -28.87
C LYS A 261 7.90 -20.86 -28.58
N LEU A 262 8.78 -20.27 -27.76
CA LEU A 262 8.76 -18.83 -27.44
C LEU A 262 8.81 -17.95 -28.70
N ASP A 263 9.54 -18.38 -29.73
CA ASP A 263 9.64 -17.67 -31.03
C ASP A 263 8.41 -17.83 -31.94
N GLY A 264 7.43 -18.65 -31.54
CA GLY A 264 6.19 -18.89 -32.27
C GLY A 264 6.28 -20.08 -33.26
N THR A 265 7.43 -20.75 -33.41
CA THR A 265 7.57 -21.94 -34.27
C THR A 265 6.97 -23.16 -33.60
N SER A 266 6.51 -24.13 -34.43
CA SER A 266 6.08 -25.44 -33.98
C SER A 266 7.10 -26.49 -34.41
N ASP A 267 7.43 -27.41 -33.51
CA ASP A 267 8.30 -28.57 -33.79
C ASP A 267 7.54 -29.90 -33.80
N GLY A 268 6.20 -29.82 -33.80
CA GLY A 268 5.32 -31.00 -33.88
C GLY A 268 5.03 -31.65 -32.52
N VAL A 269 5.43 -31.01 -31.41
CA VAL A 269 5.04 -31.51 -30.06
C VAL A 269 3.55 -31.28 -29.87
N ASP A 270 2.82 -32.37 -29.50
CA ASP A 270 1.38 -32.32 -29.27
C ASP A 270 0.99 -32.33 -27.78
N THR A 271 1.95 -32.55 -26.87
CA THR A 271 1.73 -32.64 -25.42
C THR A 271 2.88 -32.00 -24.65
N VAL A 272 2.56 -31.14 -23.71
CA VAL A 272 3.51 -30.47 -22.79
C VAL A 272 2.97 -30.46 -21.36
N TYR A 273 3.82 -30.18 -20.39
CA TYR A 273 3.49 -30.28 -18.96
C TYR A 273 3.60 -28.94 -18.24
N SER A 274 2.81 -28.78 -17.18
CA SER A 274 2.87 -27.59 -16.34
C SER A 274 4.26 -27.43 -15.70
N LYS A 275 4.71 -26.17 -15.48
CA LYS A 275 5.95 -25.88 -14.72
C LYS A 275 5.85 -26.29 -13.25
N HIS A 276 4.63 -26.28 -12.68
CA HIS A 276 4.41 -26.45 -11.24
C HIS A 276 3.81 -27.80 -10.87
N ASP A 277 3.26 -28.53 -11.83
CA ASP A 277 2.68 -29.87 -11.65
C ASP A 277 3.04 -30.73 -12.87
N GLU A 278 4.01 -31.60 -12.70
CA GLU A 278 4.49 -32.49 -13.77
C GLU A 278 3.47 -33.55 -14.22
N ALA A 279 2.42 -33.78 -13.43
CA ALA A 279 1.31 -34.67 -13.80
C ALA A 279 0.24 -33.95 -14.63
N PHE A 280 0.24 -32.59 -14.65
CA PHE A 280 -0.77 -31.82 -15.37
C PHE A 280 -0.32 -31.57 -16.82
N ALA A 281 -0.90 -32.32 -17.75
CA ALA A 281 -0.58 -32.29 -19.17
C ALA A 281 -1.52 -31.37 -19.96
N TYR A 282 -0.97 -30.68 -20.96
CA TYR A 282 -1.69 -29.91 -21.99
C TYR A 282 -1.48 -30.64 -23.33
N LYS A 283 -2.56 -31.26 -23.89
CA LYS A 283 -2.50 -31.97 -25.18
C LYS A 283 -3.41 -31.30 -26.19
N ILE A 284 -2.92 -31.07 -27.38
CA ILE A 284 -3.67 -30.41 -28.46
C ILE A 284 -5.02 -31.09 -28.70
N GLY A 285 -6.10 -30.29 -28.74
CA GLY A 285 -7.47 -30.74 -28.97
C GLY A 285 -8.22 -31.17 -27.71
N GLU A 286 -7.53 -31.45 -26.60
CA GLU A 286 -8.15 -31.87 -25.34
C GLU A 286 -8.58 -30.71 -24.46
N ILE A 287 -9.55 -30.96 -23.56
CA ILE A 287 -9.94 -30.01 -22.50
C ILE A 287 -9.18 -30.39 -21.24
N VAL A 288 -8.52 -29.43 -20.67
CA VAL A 288 -7.90 -29.49 -19.33
C VAL A 288 -8.82 -28.87 -18.30
N GLU A 289 -8.96 -29.50 -17.13
CA GLU A 289 -9.87 -29.04 -16.07
C GLU A 289 -9.25 -29.23 -14.69
N VAL A 290 -9.50 -28.26 -13.80
CA VAL A 290 -9.09 -28.24 -12.38
C VAL A 290 -10.35 -28.32 -11.52
N LYS A 291 -10.49 -29.40 -10.74
CA LYS A 291 -11.71 -29.67 -9.94
C LYS A 291 -11.84 -28.80 -8.70
N ASP A 292 -10.73 -28.40 -8.10
CA ASP A 292 -10.61 -27.64 -6.86
C ASP A 292 -10.31 -26.16 -7.12
N PHE A 293 -10.92 -25.61 -8.18
CA PHE A 293 -10.73 -24.19 -8.54
C PHE A 293 -11.11 -23.26 -7.39
N ASP A 294 -10.19 -22.37 -6.99
CA ASP A 294 -10.42 -21.35 -5.98
C ASP A 294 -11.08 -20.11 -6.60
N ASP A 295 -12.35 -19.88 -6.26
CA ASP A 295 -13.14 -18.73 -6.74
C ASP A 295 -12.71 -17.40 -6.11
N ASN A 296 -11.91 -17.41 -5.03
CA ASN A 296 -11.44 -16.20 -4.41
C ASN A 296 -10.40 -15.52 -5.31
N ARG A 297 -10.83 -14.43 -5.98
CA ARG A 297 -9.99 -13.73 -6.95
C ARG A 297 -8.71 -13.14 -6.34
N TRP A 298 -8.70 -12.89 -5.05
CA TRP A 298 -7.56 -12.26 -4.37
C TRP A 298 -6.44 -13.25 -4.04
N ASN A 299 -6.69 -14.55 -4.18
CA ASN A 299 -5.69 -15.61 -4.04
C ASN A 299 -5.01 -15.87 -5.40
N GLU A 300 -4.16 -14.97 -5.86
CA GLU A 300 -3.60 -14.99 -7.22
C GLU A 300 -2.84 -16.28 -7.58
N CYS A 301 -2.14 -16.88 -6.62
CA CYS A 301 -1.36 -18.10 -6.81
C CYS A 301 -2.08 -19.39 -6.37
N SER A 302 -3.41 -19.35 -6.21
CA SER A 302 -4.22 -20.52 -5.81
C SER A 302 -4.52 -21.46 -6.97
N THR A 303 -5.30 -22.52 -6.71
CA THR A 303 -5.63 -23.58 -7.68
C THR A 303 -6.37 -23.03 -8.90
N GLY A 304 -5.97 -23.51 -10.09
CA GLY A 304 -6.53 -23.11 -11.38
C GLY A 304 -5.53 -23.20 -12.52
N ILE A 305 -6.04 -23.13 -13.73
CA ILE A 305 -5.22 -22.99 -14.95
C ILE A 305 -4.85 -21.51 -15.08
N HIS A 306 -3.61 -21.16 -14.74
CA HIS A 306 -3.10 -19.79 -14.89
C HIS A 306 -2.78 -19.50 -16.35
N PHE A 307 -3.17 -18.31 -16.83
CA PHE A 307 -2.99 -17.87 -18.20
C PHE A 307 -2.85 -16.32 -18.30
N PHE A 308 -2.49 -15.86 -19.48
CA PHE A 308 -2.45 -14.44 -19.88
C PHE A 308 -3.35 -14.23 -21.08
N VAL A 309 -3.88 -13.02 -21.24
CA VAL A 309 -4.79 -12.70 -22.35
C VAL A 309 -4.00 -12.48 -23.65
N THR A 310 -2.76 -12.03 -23.55
CA THR A 310 -1.88 -11.88 -24.72
C THR A 310 -0.71 -12.88 -24.67
N ARG A 311 -0.23 -13.23 -25.87
CA ARG A 311 0.94 -14.10 -26.02
C ARG A 311 2.20 -13.46 -25.46
N GLN A 312 2.36 -12.14 -25.64
CA GLN A 312 3.52 -11.39 -25.15
C GLN A 312 3.64 -11.47 -23.65
N GLU A 313 2.58 -11.22 -22.91
CA GLU A 313 2.54 -11.36 -21.44
C GLU A 313 2.95 -12.76 -20.97
N ALA A 314 2.48 -13.81 -21.68
CA ALA A 314 2.86 -15.18 -21.37
C ALA A 314 4.35 -15.48 -21.61
N VAL A 315 4.94 -14.90 -22.67
CA VAL A 315 6.38 -15.05 -22.99
C VAL A 315 7.27 -14.37 -21.95
N GLU A 316 6.90 -13.17 -21.52
CA GLU A 316 7.64 -12.35 -20.56
C GLU A 316 7.58 -12.87 -19.11
N TYR A 317 6.57 -13.70 -18.81
CA TYR A 317 6.39 -14.38 -17.50
C TYR A 317 7.35 -15.58 -17.37
#